data_d290e2b868b0bf325984fea9c8ef0ecd
#
_entry.id   d290e2b868b0bf325984fea9c8ef0ecd
#
_cell.length_a   1.000
_cell.length_b   1.000
_cell.length_c   1.000
_cell.angle_alpha   90.00
_cell.angle_beta   90.00
_cell.angle_gamma   90.00
#
_symmetry.space_group_name_H-M   'P 1'
#
loop_
_entity.id
_entity.type
_entity.pdbx_description
1 polymer ?
#
loop_
_entity_poly.entity_id
_entity_poly.type
_entity_poly.pdbx_seq_one_letter_code
_entity_poly.pdbx_strand_id
1 'polypeptide(L)'
;MDINEEVKACKDKWFNQTLTKVNDSVVRLGIVEGEYHWHKHDEDDEYFFVLEGQLLIDLEDRTIELNPNQGVTITKGVMHRPRAPKKTVMLMVETSSIIPTGN
;
A
#
# COMPACT_ATOMS: atom_id res chain seq x y z
N MET A 1 2.72 1.84 18.99
CA MET A 1 2.97 1.05 17.76
C MET A 1 4.38 1.37 17.27
N ASP A 2 5.12 0.35 16.87
CA ASP A 2 6.50 0.48 16.40
C ASP A 2 6.64 -0.31 15.09
N ILE A 3 6.90 0.40 14.00
CA ILE A 3 6.98 -0.20 12.66
C ILE A 3 8.15 -1.21 12.59
N ASN A 4 9.28 -0.91 13.20
CA ASN A 4 10.44 -1.80 13.19
C ASN A 4 10.12 -3.14 13.85
N GLU A 5 9.37 -3.13 14.93
CA GLU A 5 8.94 -4.34 15.61
C GLU A 5 8.01 -5.18 14.73
N GLU A 6 7.06 -4.53 14.08
CA GLU A 6 6.13 -5.20 13.18
C GLU A 6 6.86 -5.84 11.98
N VAL A 7 7.83 -5.13 11.41
CA VAL A 7 8.60 -5.63 10.28
C VAL A 7 9.43 -6.84 10.67
N LYS A 8 10.07 -6.80 11.84
CA LYS A 8 10.87 -7.93 12.35
C LYS A 8 10.03 -9.17 12.59
N ALA A 9 8.80 -9.00 13.06
CA ALA A 9 7.90 -10.11 13.36
C ALA A 9 7.26 -10.72 12.12
N CYS A 10 7.23 -9.99 10.99
CA CYS A 10 6.53 -10.43 9.79
C CYS A 10 7.35 -11.45 8.99
N LYS A 11 6.72 -12.58 8.69
CA LYS A 11 7.32 -13.65 7.86
C LYS A 11 6.53 -13.88 6.57
N ASP A 12 5.42 -13.18 6.40
CA ASP A 12 4.57 -13.33 5.23
C ASP A 12 5.07 -12.48 4.07
N LYS A 13 4.78 -12.90 2.84
CA LYS A 13 5.09 -12.13 1.63
C LYS A 13 4.12 -10.97 1.43
N TRP A 14 2.88 -11.11 1.94
CA TRP A 14 1.87 -10.05 1.89
C TRP A 14 1.26 -9.91 3.27
N PHE A 15 1.48 -8.75 3.86
CA PHE A 15 0.99 -8.41 5.18
C PHE A 15 0.40 -7.01 5.12
N ASN A 16 -0.80 -6.87 5.67
CA ASN A 16 -1.50 -5.58 5.73
C ASN A 16 -2.18 -5.48 7.09
N GLN A 17 -1.80 -4.47 7.86
CA GLN A 17 -2.32 -4.28 9.20
C GLN A 17 -2.63 -2.81 9.44
N THR A 18 -3.81 -2.53 9.99
CA THR A 18 -4.15 -1.19 10.47
C THR A 18 -3.34 -0.90 11.72
N LEU A 19 -2.53 0.16 11.66
CA LEU A 19 -1.71 0.61 12.78
C LEU A 19 -2.49 1.53 13.71
N THR A 20 -3.20 2.48 13.14
CA THR A 20 -3.94 3.48 13.91
C THR A 20 -5.04 4.10 13.06
N LYS A 21 -5.97 4.75 13.72
CA LYS A 21 -7.10 5.42 13.09
C LYS A 21 -7.13 6.88 13.51
N VAL A 22 -7.35 7.76 12.54
CA VAL A 22 -7.51 9.19 12.78
C VAL A 22 -8.81 9.61 12.11
N ASN A 23 -9.84 9.88 12.90
CA ASN A 23 -11.20 10.12 12.40
C ASN A 23 -11.63 8.94 11.51
N ASP A 24 -12.05 9.20 10.26
CA ASP A 24 -12.45 8.16 9.32
C ASP A 24 -11.28 7.61 8.51
N SER A 25 -10.07 8.11 8.75
CA SER A 25 -8.87 7.66 8.07
C SER A 25 -8.13 6.63 8.89
N VAL A 26 -7.44 5.72 8.20
CA VAL A 26 -6.58 4.73 8.84
C VAL A 26 -5.20 4.80 8.22
N VAL A 27 -4.20 4.50 9.04
CA VAL A 27 -2.83 4.27 8.59
C VAL A 27 -2.59 2.78 8.65
N ARG A 28 -2.27 2.19 7.52
CA ARG A 28 -1.99 0.76 7.41
C ARG A 28 -0.54 0.53 7.05
N LEU A 29 0.01 -0.55 7.60
CA LEU A 29 1.35 -1.02 7.27
C LEU A 29 1.23 -2.15 6.26
N GLY A 30 1.92 -2.00 5.12
CA GLY A 30 2.06 -3.05 4.15
C GLY A 30 3.49 -3.56 4.15
N ILE A 31 3.66 -4.87 4.23
CA ILE A 31 4.95 -5.53 4.04
C ILE A 31 4.73 -6.52 2.92
N VAL A 32 5.34 -6.24 1.77
CA VAL A 32 4.94 -6.91 0.53
C VAL A 32 6.15 -7.35 -0.29
N GLU A 33 5.95 -8.46 -1.02
CA GLU A 33 6.91 -8.96 -1.99
C GLU A 33 6.15 -9.73 -3.06
N GLY A 34 6.44 -9.45 -4.33
CA GLY A 34 5.76 -10.08 -5.46
C GLY A 34 4.65 -9.21 -6.03
N GLU A 35 3.76 -9.80 -6.79
CA GLU A 35 2.68 -9.10 -7.49
C GLU A 35 1.35 -9.27 -6.77
N TYR A 36 0.59 -8.18 -6.70
CA TYR A 36 -0.80 -8.22 -6.27
C TYR A 36 -1.69 -8.31 -7.50
N HIS A 37 -3.02 -8.34 -7.31
CA HIS A 37 -3.94 -8.36 -8.44
C HIS A 37 -4.36 -6.94 -8.84
N TRP A 38 -4.83 -6.81 -10.08
CA TRP A 38 -5.43 -5.56 -10.55
C TRP A 38 -6.73 -5.31 -9.81
N HIS A 39 -6.90 -4.08 -9.28
CA HIS A 39 -8.11 -3.68 -8.57
C HIS A 39 -8.27 -2.18 -8.59
N LYS A 40 -9.40 -1.71 -8.07
CA LYS A 40 -9.68 -0.28 -7.87
C LYS A 40 -10.57 -0.10 -6.65
N HIS A 41 -10.63 1.15 -6.20
CA HIS A 41 -11.58 1.59 -5.17
C HIS A 41 -12.42 2.70 -5.79
N ASP A 42 -13.73 2.48 -5.94
CA ASP A 42 -14.58 3.38 -6.72
C ASP A 42 -14.90 4.70 -6.00
N GLU A 43 -14.89 4.70 -4.67
CA GLU A 43 -15.37 5.82 -3.87
C GLU A 43 -14.25 6.58 -3.14
N ASP A 44 -13.04 6.04 -3.06
CA ASP A 44 -12.01 6.55 -2.17
C ASP A 44 -10.64 6.61 -2.83
N ASP A 45 -9.87 7.63 -2.46
CA ASP A 45 -8.46 7.74 -2.80
C ASP A 45 -7.64 6.86 -1.85
N GLU A 46 -6.47 6.43 -2.32
CA GLU A 46 -5.55 5.63 -1.52
C GLU A 46 -4.13 6.19 -1.65
N TYR A 47 -3.49 6.50 -0.51
CA TYR A 47 -2.13 7.02 -0.49
C TYR A 47 -1.13 5.91 -0.15
N PHE A 48 -0.06 5.83 -0.93
CA PHE A 48 1.06 4.91 -0.70
C PHE A 48 2.32 5.70 -0.40
N PHE A 49 3.08 5.28 0.60
CA PHE A 49 4.36 5.87 0.95
C PHE A 49 5.36 4.77 1.30
N VAL A 50 6.50 4.72 0.59
CA VAL A 50 7.50 3.66 0.79
C VAL A 50 8.49 4.06 1.88
N LEU A 51 8.71 3.15 2.82
CA LEU A 51 9.71 3.29 3.88
C LEU A 51 10.99 2.56 3.51
N GLU A 52 10.88 1.36 2.91
CA GLU A 52 12.01 0.51 2.59
C GLU A 52 11.68 -0.33 1.36
N GLY A 53 12.65 -0.58 0.50
CA GLY A 53 12.47 -1.38 -0.69
C GLY A 53 12.08 -0.56 -1.91
N GLN A 54 11.21 -1.11 -2.74
CA GLN A 54 10.73 -0.43 -3.95
C GLN A 54 9.33 -0.94 -4.26
N LEU A 55 8.40 -0.03 -4.42
CA LEU A 55 7.04 -0.34 -4.82
C LEU A 55 6.81 0.14 -6.26
N LEU A 56 6.32 -0.76 -7.09
CA LEU A 56 5.87 -0.42 -8.44
C LEU A 56 4.34 -0.47 -8.44
N ILE A 57 3.71 0.56 -8.98
CA ILE A 57 2.26 0.58 -9.13
C ILE A 57 1.95 0.68 -10.61
N ASP A 58 1.48 -0.42 -11.18
CA ASP A 58 1.09 -0.44 -12.57
C ASP A 58 -0.27 0.22 -12.74
N LEU A 59 -0.35 1.17 -13.65
CA LEU A 59 -1.59 1.77 -14.15
C LEU A 59 -1.81 1.23 -15.56
N GLU A 60 -2.97 1.53 -16.14
CA GLU A 60 -3.28 1.04 -17.49
C GLU A 60 -2.34 1.62 -18.56
N ASP A 61 -1.83 2.84 -18.33
CA ASP A 61 -0.99 3.55 -19.31
C ASP A 61 0.47 3.70 -18.90
N ARG A 62 0.82 3.38 -17.66
CA ARG A 62 2.20 3.53 -17.16
C ARG A 62 2.42 2.81 -15.86
N THR A 63 3.67 2.75 -15.42
CA THR A 63 4.06 2.24 -14.11
C THR A 63 4.67 3.36 -13.29
N ILE A 64 4.19 3.52 -12.05
CA ILE A 64 4.77 4.45 -11.08
C ILE A 64 5.79 3.68 -10.26
N GLU A 65 7.00 4.23 -10.14
CA GLU A 65 8.07 3.65 -9.33
C GLU A 65 8.27 4.50 -8.08
N LEU A 66 8.19 3.87 -6.91
CA LEU A 66 8.38 4.52 -5.61
C LEU A 66 9.57 3.90 -4.90
N ASN A 67 10.57 4.72 -4.60
CA ASN A 67 11.72 4.38 -3.77
C ASN A 67 11.49 4.89 -2.34
N PRO A 68 12.35 4.56 -1.37
CA PRO A 68 12.18 5.02 0.01
C PRO A 68 11.97 6.53 0.10
N ASN A 69 11.02 6.92 0.94
CA ASN A 69 10.60 8.31 1.18
C ASN A 69 9.86 8.94 0.00
N GLN A 70 9.33 8.12 -0.91
CA GLN A 70 8.49 8.59 -2.01
C GLN A 70 7.06 8.05 -1.84
N GLY A 71 6.10 8.85 -2.26
CA GLY A 71 4.69 8.49 -2.14
C GLY A 71 3.86 8.97 -3.31
N VAL A 72 2.66 8.41 -3.43
CA VAL A 72 1.69 8.79 -4.47
C VAL A 72 0.27 8.51 -3.99
N THR A 73 -0.66 9.35 -4.40
CA THR A 73 -2.08 9.09 -4.21
C THR A 73 -2.64 8.47 -5.49
N ILE A 74 -3.24 7.30 -5.35
CA ILE A 74 -4.03 6.71 -6.42
C ILE A 74 -5.47 7.16 -6.20
N THR A 75 -5.99 7.94 -7.13
CA THR A 75 -7.31 8.52 -6.98
C THR A 75 -8.40 7.49 -7.22
N LYS A 76 -9.58 7.74 -6.66
CA LYS A 76 -10.73 6.83 -6.78
C LYS A 76 -11.01 6.48 -8.24
N GLY A 77 -11.42 5.25 -8.48
CA GLY A 77 -11.78 4.74 -9.81
C GLY A 77 -10.60 4.33 -10.68
N VAL A 78 -9.36 4.58 -10.25
CA VAL A 78 -8.18 4.24 -11.05
C VAL A 78 -7.79 2.78 -10.84
N MET A 79 -7.82 2.01 -11.92
CA MET A 79 -7.39 0.61 -11.91
C MET A 79 -5.87 0.55 -11.73
N HIS A 80 -5.40 -0.24 -10.77
CA HIS A 80 -3.99 -0.33 -10.46
C HIS A 80 -3.59 -1.70 -9.94
N ARG A 81 -2.29 -1.99 -10.03
CA ARG A 81 -1.70 -3.22 -9.50
C ARG A 81 -0.38 -2.92 -8.80
N PRO A 82 -0.32 -3.00 -7.46
CA PRO A 82 0.94 -2.92 -6.73
C PRO A 82 1.78 -4.18 -6.94
N ARG A 83 3.09 -4.01 -7.05
CA ARG A 83 4.04 -5.13 -7.05
C ARG A 83 5.37 -4.66 -6.47
N ALA A 84 6.09 -5.59 -5.84
CA ALA A 84 7.35 -5.30 -5.19
C ALA A 84 8.39 -6.34 -5.64
N PRO A 85 9.46 -5.93 -6.35
CA PRO A 85 10.50 -6.87 -6.80
C PRO A 85 11.25 -7.53 -5.66
N LYS A 86 11.27 -6.88 -4.49
CA LYS A 86 11.89 -7.38 -3.27
C LYS A 86 11.04 -6.97 -2.07
N LYS A 87 11.35 -7.51 -0.89
CA LYS A 87 10.61 -7.14 0.32
C LYS A 87 10.57 -5.63 0.48
N THR A 88 9.36 -5.09 0.57
CA THR A 88 9.09 -3.65 0.62
C THR A 88 8.19 -3.35 1.80
N VAL A 89 8.52 -2.29 2.51
CA VAL A 89 7.76 -1.79 3.64
C VAL A 89 7.13 -0.46 3.24
N MET A 90 5.82 -0.37 3.35
CA MET A 90 5.09 0.83 2.97
C MET A 90 4.01 1.18 3.98
N LEU A 91 3.63 2.46 3.98
CA LEU A 91 2.43 2.92 4.68
C LEU A 91 1.37 3.24 3.65
N MET A 92 0.12 2.97 4.02
CA MET A 92 -1.05 3.39 3.26
C MET A 92 -1.91 4.25 4.15
N VAL A 93 -2.41 5.36 3.62
CA VAL A 93 -3.37 6.21 4.31
C VAL A 93 -4.64 6.22 3.47
N GLU A 94 -5.75 5.81 4.08
CA GLU A 94 -7.00 5.63 3.36
C GLU A 94 -8.17 5.69 4.33
N THR A 95 -9.40 5.70 3.82
CA THR A 95 -10.57 5.60 4.71
C THR A 95 -10.71 4.19 5.23
N SER A 96 -11.34 4.04 6.40
CA SER A 96 -11.54 2.74 7.03
C SER A 96 -12.46 1.82 6.23
N SER A 97 -13.24 2.38 5.29
CA SER A 97 -14.13 1.60 4.42
C SER A 97 -13.44 0.90 3.27
N ILE A 98 -12.17 1.23 2.99
CA ILE A 98 -11.44 0.59 1.90
C ILE A 98 -11.20 -0.89 2.21
N ILE A 99 -11.53 -1.72 1.22
CA ILE A 99 -11.25 -3.15 1.25
C ILE A 99 -9.99 -3.39 0.41
N PRO A 100 -8.92 -3.99 0.96
CA PRO A 100 -7.65 -4.13 0.25
C PRO A 100 -7.72 -4.79 -1.13
N THR A 101 -8.67 -5.70 -1.33
CA THR A 101 -8.86 -6.40 -2.61
C THR A 101 -9.61 -5.60 -3.65
N GLY A 102 -10.17 -4.47 -3.28
CA GLY A 102 -10.93 -3.59 -4.17
C GLY A 102 -12.39 -3.47 -3.77
N ASN A 103 -12.94 -2.34 -3.98
CA ASN A 103 -14.36 -2.03 -3.78
C ASN A 103 -14.78 -0.82 -4.66
#